data_02a89ef93ba23ecaa549294432e9fc4b
#
_entry.id   02a89ef93ba23ecaa549294432e9fc4b
#
_cell.length_a   1.000
_cell.length_b   1.000
_cell.length_c   1.000
_cell.angle_alpha   90.00
_cell.angle_beta   90.00
_cell.angle_gamma   90.00
#
_symmetry.space_group_name_H-M   'P 1'
#
loop_
_entity.id
_entity.type
_entity.pdbx_description
1 polymer ?
#
loop_
_entity_poly.entity_id
_entity_poly.type
_entity_poly.pdbx_seq_one_letter_code
_entity_poly.pdbx_strand_id
1 'polypeptide(L)'
;MSTVRNLILDASAVAQVCGIARDDFRSTLFDLSAAGVEVWLYTAEYPEIVRQVSTLTLGDSSCFDEMQSQAQELLKLNMPSFQWLSALSGDFEKIDHTDLLTQALMTAAARLGADTCVVTTDPRRVKRGGLFIDEEAVRSLKVERKVNFVDLATQQKCIRSSLEENIHRVLHHGNYVMGPEITELEQRLMQMSGAAHSVGVASGTDALLIALMASDVGPGDEVITSPFTFFATAETIALLGAIPIYVDVDPFTFNIDVNRIESAITARTKAIMPVSLYGQCAEMDEINVLANKHSLIVIEDAAQSFGATYKKGRSCALSHLACTSFFPAKPLGAYGDAGACFSQDEELAKKIRQIRDHGQDSRYHHIRLGINGRLDTIQAAVLLAKLDIFEGEVASRQRAAARYETLLAEKARQGFLALPVVLPHNRSTWAQYTVRVKNRPLVQQLMTEAGIPTAVHYPTSLYRQPALEQSTVACEQSDRAANEVLSLPMHPYLTDEVQQRISECLSEAIDASGAEPSFEAMERGIS
;
A
#
# COMPACT_ATOMS: atom_id res chain seq x y z
N MET A 1 -28.42 -13.09 -8.29
CA MET A 1 -28.76 -11.74 -7.82
C MET A 1 -28.32 -10.76 -8.87
N SER A 2 -29.21 -9.88 -9.37
CA SER A 2 -28.79 -8.83 -10.33
C SER A 2 -27.89 -7.84 -9.59
N THR A 3 -26.73 -7.58 -10.13
CA THR A 3 -25.80 -6.57 -9.60
C THR A 3 -26.40 -5.20 -9.85
N VAL A 4 -26.68 -4.46 -8.77
CA VAL A 4 -27.12 -3.07 -8.85
C VAL A 4 -25.91 -2.22 -9.27
N ARG A 5 -25.99 -1.53 -10.41
CA ARG A 5 -24.91 -0.63 -10.88
C ARG A 5 -25.19 0.84 -10.62
N ASN A 6 -26.47 1.20 -10.60
CA ASN A 6 -26.89 2.58 -10.38
C ASN A 6 -27.93 2.64 -9.27
N LEU A 7 -27.81 3.63 -8.41
CA LEU A 7 -28.70 3.91 -7.29
C LEU A 7 -29.20 5.33 -7.39
N ILE A 8 -30.51 5.53 -7.40
CA ILE A 8 -31.15 6.85 -7.38
C ILE A 8 -31.77 7.06 -6.01
N LEU A 9 -31.41 8.14 -5.35
CA LEU A 9 -31.91 8.53 -4.05
C LEU A 9 -32.93 9.65 -4.16
N ASP A 10 -34.07 9.52 -3.51
CA ASP A 10 -34.99 10.62 -3.33
C ASP A 10 -34.61 11.55 -2.16
N ALA A 11 -35.29 12.70 -2.04
CA ALA A 11 -35.01 13.69 -1.02
C ALA A 11 -35.05 13.12 0.41
N SER A 12 -36.00 12.22 0.68
CA SER A 12 -36.15 11.62 2.01
C SER A 12 -34.99 10.71 2.37
N ALA A 13 -34.51 9.93 1.40
CA ALA A 13 -33.36 9.06 1.60
C ALA A 13 -32.07 9.85 1.82
N VAL A 14 -31.85 10.92 1.03
CA VAL A 14 -30.66 11.76 1.18
C VAL A 14 -30.69 12.56 2.48
N ALA A 15 -31.83 13.09 2.90
CA ALA A 15 -31.97 13.77 4.18
C ALA A 15 -31.56 12.87 5.36
N GLN A 16 -31.90 11.59 5.31
CA GLN A 16 -31.45 10.61 6.30
C GLN A 16 -29.92 10.42 6.26
N VAL A 17 -29.32 10.38 5.10
CA VAL A 17 -27.85 10.23 4.93
C VAL A 17 -27.07 11.45 5.46
N CYS A 18 -27.60 12.65 5.26
CA CYS A 18 -26.89 13.91 5.60
C CYS A 18 -26.94 14.31 7.08
N GLY A 19 -27.34 13.46 8.00
CA GLY A 19 -27.27 13.72 9.43
C GLY A 19 -28.52 13.41 10.21
N ILE A 20 -29.64 13.11 9.53
CA ILE A 20 -30.90 12.70 10.10
C ILE A 20 -30.98 11.17 10.12
N ALA A 21 -30.25 10.55 9.23
CA ALA A 21 -30.14 9.09 9.11
C ALA A 21 -29.20 8.50 10.16
N ARG A 22 -29.49 7.26 10.54
CA ARG A 22 -28.63 6.45 11.41
C ARG A 22 -27.28 6.20 10.72
N ASP A 23 -26.21 6.11 11.51
CA ASP A 23 -24.85 5.88 11.02
C ASP A 23 -24.74 4.64 10.10
N ASP A 24 -25.53 3.60 10.37
CA ASP A 24 -25.56 2.36 9.58
C ASP A 24 -26.02 2.57 8.12
N PHE A 25 -27.06 3.37 7.89
CA PHE A 25 -27.55 3.64 6.54
C PHE A 25 -26.56 4.47 5.74
N ARG A 26 -25.96 5.47 6.39
CA ARG A 26 -24.89 6.28 5.83
C ARG A 26 -23.69 5.42 5.44
N SER A 27 -23.26 4.52 6.35
CA SER A 27 -22.18 3.57 6.09
C SER A 27 -22.49 2.69 4.87
N THR A 28 -23.71 2.17 4.76
CA THR A 28 -24.13 1.33 3.63
C THR A 28 -24.06 2.06 2.29
N LEU A 29 -24.45 3.33 2.24
CA LEU A 29 -24.34 4.11 1.00
C LEU A 29 -22.89 4.41 0.61
N PHE A 30 -22.02 4.63 1.60
CA PHE A 30 -20.58 4.74 1.35
C PHE A 30 -19.99 3.44 0.81
N ASP A 31 -20.41 2.31 1.35
CA ASP A 31 -19.98 1.00 0.90
C ASP A 31 -20.44 0.70 -0.53
N LEU A 32 -21.65 1.05 -0.88
CA LEU A 32 -22.18 0.93 -2.26
C LEU A 32 -21.35 1.76 -3.24
N SER A 33 -21.04 3.00 -2.90
CA SER A 33 -20.17 3.85 -3.72
C SER A 33 -18.75 3.28 -3.84
N ALA A 34 -18.18 2.78 -2.75
CA ALA A 34 -16.88 2.14 -2.74
C ALA A 34 -16.84 0.82 -3.54
N ALA A 35 -17.97 0.12 -3.63
CA ALA A 35 -18.14 -1.07 -4.46
C ALA A 35 -18.34 -0.76 -5.95
N GLY A 36 -18.28 0.52 -6.35
CA GLY A 36 -18.43 0.94 -7.74
C GLY A 36 -19.87 1.08 -8.22
N VAL A 37 -20.83 1.14 -7.29
CA VAL A 37 -22.23 1.48 -7.60
C VAL A 37 -22.31 2.99 -7.80
N GLU A 38 -22.78 3.45 -8.97
CA GLU A 38 -23.03 4.86 -9.21
C GLU A 38 -24.27 5.31 -8.42
N VAL A 39 -24.10 6.31 -7.56
CA VAL A 39 -25.18 6.89 -6.77
C VAL A 39 -25.59 8.23 -7.38
N TRP A 40 -26.84 8.34 -7.78
CA TRP A 40 -27.42 9.49 -8.42
C TRP A 40 -28.34 10.25 -7.46
N LEU A 41 -28.18 11.57 -7.38
CA LEU A 41 -29.08 12.44 -6.63
C LEU A 41 -30.02 13.16 -7.58
N TYR A 42 -31.29 13.20 -7.23
CA TYR A 42 -32.27 13.97 -7.98
C TYR A 42 -32.23 15.44 -7.57
N THR A 43 -31.77 16.32 -8.45
CA THR A 43 -31.46 17.73 -8.12
C THR A 43 -32.66 18.61 -7.86
N ALA A 44 -33.84 18.24 -8.36
CA ALA A 44 -35.08 19.03 -8.10
C ALA A 44 -35.46 19.05 -6.62
N GLU A 45 -35.00 18.05 -5.82
CA GLU A 45 -35.27 17.95 -4.39
C GLU A 45 -34.17 18.54 -3.50
N TYR A 46 -33.06 18.95 -4.09
CA TYR A 46 -31.92 19.47 -3.33
C TYR A 46 -32.26 20.65 -2.39
N PRO A 47 -33.04 21.69 -2.82
CA PRO A 47 -33.44 22.76 -1.92
C PRO A 47 -34.26 22.28 -0.72
N GLU A 48 -35.06 21.23 -0.88
CA GLU A 48 -35.88 20.65 0.19
C GLU A 48 -35.01 19.86 1.19
N ILE A 49 -34.04 19.11 0.72
CA ILE A 49 -33.07 18.39 1.56
C ILE A 49 -32.31 19.37 2.45
N VAL A 50 -31.81 20.47 1.88
CA VAL A 50 -31.10 21.50 2.62
C VAL A 50 -32.03 22.16 3.66
N ARG A 51 -33.30 22.39 3.33
CA ARG A 51 -34.28 22.89 4.29
C ARG A 51 -34.55 21.91 5.43
N GLN A 52 -34.73 20.64 5.14
CA GLN A 52 -34.98 19.63 6.18
C GLN A 52 -33.80 19.46 7.12
N VAL A 53 -32.56 19.41 6.58
CA VAL A 53 -31.34 19.39 7.39
C VAL A 53 -31.25 20.64 8.28
N SER A 54 -31.52 21.82 7.76
CA SER A 54 -31.48 23.08 8.54
C SER A 54 -32.54 23.14 9.64
N THR A 55 -33.75 22.66 9.40
CA THR A 55 -34.88 22.71 10.38
C THR A 55 -34.69 21.75 11.54
N LEU A 56 -33.99 20.65 11.34
CA LEU A 56 -33.81 19.61 12.36
C LEU A 56 -32.57 19.80 13.24
N THR A 57 -31.58 20.57 12.79
CA THR A 57 -30.31 20.74 13.50
C THR A 57 -30.16 22.05 14.26
N LEU A 58 -30.85 23.14 13.90
CA LEU A 58 -30.61 24.45 14.49
C LEU A 58 -31.88 25.32 14.48
N GLY A 59 -32.27 25.77 15.63
CA GLY A 59 -33.34 26.79 15.80
C GLY A 59 -32.94 28.21 15.36
N ASP A 60 -31.85 28.39 14.59
CA ASP A 60 -31.35 29.70 14.20
C ASP A 60 -30.93 29.74 12.73
N SER A 61 -31.47 30.74 12.01
CA SER A 61 -31.33 30.95 10.56
C SER A 61 -29.94 31.44 10.13
N SER A 62 -29.05 31.80 11.05
CA SER A 62 -27.72 32.36 10.74
C SER A 62 -26.68 31.31 10.29
N CYS A 63 -27.01 30.03 10.39
CA CYS A 63 -26.12 28.92 10.04
C CYS A 63 -26.46 28.26 8.69
N PHE A 64 -27.43 28.78 7.95
CA PHE A 64 -27.93 28.14 6.73
C PHE A 64 -26.85 28.05 5.62
N ASP A 65 -26.10 29.15 5.41
CA ASP A 65 -25.07 29.20 4.38
C ASP A 65 -23.88 28.31 4.70
N GLU A 66 -23.51 28.18 5.98
CA GLU A 66 -22.44 27.32 6.44
C GLU A 66 -22.83 25.83 6.34
N MET A 67 -24.07 25.48 6.66
CA MET A 67 -24.61 24.13 6.50
C MET A 67 -24.83 23.76 5.04
N GLN A 68 -25.24 24.72 4.19
CA GLN A 68 -25.32 24.50 2.76
C GLN A 68 -23.95 24.21 2.17
N SER A 69 -22.93 24.93 2.62
CA SER A 69 -21.54 24.68 2.26
C SER A 69 -21.07 23.32 2.75
N GLN A 70 -21.34 22.96 4.00
CA GLN A 70 -20.98 21.65 4.57
C GLN A 70 -21.73 20.50 3.91
N ALA A 71 -23.03 20.65 3.60
CA ALA A 71 -23.77 19.63 2.86
C ALA A 71 -23.25 19.49 1.42
N GLN A 72 -22.93 20.61 0.77
CA GLN A 72 -22.28 20.58 -0.55
C GLN A 72 -20.87 19.95 -0.49
N GLU A 73 -20.08 20.23 0.54
CA GLU A 73 -18.78 19.58 0.74
C GLU A 73 -18.92 18.11 1.07
N LEU A 74 -19.83 17.72 1.95
CA LEU A 74 -20.09 16.30 2.27
C LEU A 74 -20.53 15.52 1.03
N LEU A 75 -21.37 16.11 0.19
CA LEU A 75 -21.86 15.50 -1.04
C LEU A 75 -20.78 15.47 -2.15
N LYS A 76 -19.93 16.49 -2.24
CA LYS A 76 -18.85 16.56 -3.25
C LYS A 76 -17.60 15.77 -2.88
N LEU A 77 -17.22 15.75 -1.60
CA LEU A 77 -15.91 15.26 -1.15
C LEU A 77 -15.88 13.77 -0.81
N ASN A 78 -17.00 13.15 -0.48
CA ASN A 78 -17.01 11.81 0.10
C ASN A 78 -17.62 10.72 -0.78
N MET A 79 -18.05 11.02 -2.01
CA MET A 79 -18.55 10.02 -2.94
C MET A 79 -18.07 10.31 -4.37
N PRO A 80 -16.97 9.69 -4.81
CA PRO A 80 -16.40 9.93 -6.15
C PRO A 80 -17.35 9.60 -7.31
N SER A 81 -18.39 8.80 -7.06
CA SER A 81 -19.38 8.37 -8.07
C SER A 81 -20.72 9.10 -7.97
N PHE A 82 -20.85 10.18 -7.19
CA PHE A 82 -22.07 10.98 -7.18
C PHE A 82 -22.19 11.80 -8.44
N GLN A 83 -23.19 11.51 -9.26
CA GLN A 83 -23.58 12.35 -10.40
C GLN A 83 -24.92 13.04 -10.11
N TRP A 84 -24.99 14.33 -10.42
CA TRP A 84 -26.21 15.08 -10.30
C TRP A 84 -27.06 14.91 -11.56
N LEU A 85 -28.26 14.35 -11.41
CA LEU A 85 -29.26 14.41 -12.46
C LEU A 85 -29.84 15.84 -12.46
N SER A 86 -29.44 16.66 -13.43
CA SER A 86 -30.08 17.94 -13.61
C SER A 86 -31.56 17.69 -13.93
N ALA A 87 -32.45 18.33 -13.17
CA ALA A 87 -33.86 18.33 -13.48
C ALA A 87 -34.03 18.69 -14.94
N LEU A 88 -34.89 18.00 -15.65
CA LEU A 88 -35.36 18.40 -16.95
C LEU A 88 -36.08 19.73 -16.74
N SER A 89 -35.33 20.83 -16.74
CA SER A 89 -35.85 22.18 -16.60
C SER A 89 -36.66 22.49 -17.85
N GLY A 90 -37.91 22.63 -17.70
CA GLY A 90 -38.70 23.24 -18.77
C GLY A 90 -40.20 23.23 -18.62
N ASP A 91 -40.85 22.21 -18.08
CA ASP A 91 -42.33 22.12 -18.23
C ASP A 91 -43.11 21.79 -16.94
N PHE A 92 -42.63 22.21 -15.78
CA PHE A 92 -43.13 21.70 -14.49
C PHE A 92 -44.14 22.59 -13.75
N GLU A 93 -44.63 23.65 -14.34
CA GLU A 93 -45.49 24.63 -13.60
C GLU A 93 -46.94 24.22 -13.31
N LYS A 94 -47.42 23.04 -13.73
CA LYS A 94 -48.87 22.73 -13.64
C LYS A 94 -49.31 21.34 -13.17
N ILE A 95 -48.47 20.51 -12.61
CA ILE A 95 -48.85 19.13 -12.23
C ILE A 95 -48.51 18.83 -10.76
N ASP A 96 -49.33 17.97 -10.13
CA ASP A 96 -49.14 17.52 -8.76
C ASP A 96 -47.71 17.00 -8.53
N HIS A 97 -46.93 17.69 -7.73
CA HIS A 97 -45.50 17.51 -7.54
C HIS A 97 -45.09 16.07 -7.17
N THR A 98 -45.94 15.32 -6.45
CA THR A 98 -45.67 13.94 -6.05
C THR A 98 -45.71 12.94 -7.22
N ASP A 99 -46.57 13.15 -8.19
CA ASP A 99 -46.71 12.28 -9.37
C ASP A 99 -45.60 12.51 -10.38
N LEU A 100 -45.16 13.74 -10.51
CA LEU A 100 -44.06 14.16 -11.39
C LEU A 100 -42.72 13.64 -10.93
N LEU A 101 -42.46 13.69 -9.64
CA LEU A 101 -41.21 13.17 -9.07
C LEU A 101 -41.10 11.68 -9.32
N THR A 102 -42.19 10.93 -9.10
CA THR A 102 -42.21 9.49 -9.40
C THR A 102 -41.97 9.20 -10.89
N GLN A 103 -42.59 9.97 -11.77
CA GLN A 103 -42.36 9.84 -13.22
C GLN A 103 -40.93 10.21 -13.63
N ALA A 104 -40.36 11.26 -13.05
CA ALA A 104 -38.98 11.67 -13.30
C ALA A 104 -37.97 10.60 -12.84
N LEU A 105 -38.16 10.05 -11.66
CA LEU A 105 -37.34 8.95 -11.14
C LEU A 105 -37.46 7.68 -12.01
N MET A 106 -38.67 7.33 -12.44
CA MET A 106 -38.90 6.19 -13.34
C MET A 106 -38.28 6.40 -14.73
N THR A 107 -38.34 7.64 -15.24
CA THR A 107 -37.71 7.99 -16.51
C THR A 107 -36.19 7.94 -16.43
N ALA A 108 -35.63 8.43 -15.31
CA ALA A 108 -34.21 8.37 -15.05
C ALA A 108 -33.75 6.90 -14.90
N ALA A 109 -34.48 6.08 -14.14
CA ALA A 109 -34.19 4.66 -14.00
C ALA A 109 -34.24 3.91 -15.35
N ALA A 110 -35.24 4.21 -16.19
CA ALA A 110 -35.38 3.62 -17.52
C ALA A 110 -34.20 4.02 -18.45
N ARG A 111 -33.67 5.25 -18.32
CA ARG A 111 -32.51 5.72 -19.09
C ARG A 111 -31.19 5.09 -18.63
N LEU A 112 -31.05 4.81 -17.35
CA LEU A 112 -29.84 4.21 -16.76
C LEU A 112 -29.77 2.68 -16.93
N GLY A 113 -30.89 2.05 -17.28
CA GLY A 113 -30.95 0.62 -17.64
C GLY A 113 -31.47 -0.29 -16.53
N ALA A 114 -31.54 -1.58 -16.84
CA ALA A 114 -32.18 -2.60 -16.00
C ALA A 114 -31.51 -2.84 -14.63
N ASP A 115 -30.28 -2.38 -14.47
CA ASP A 115 -29.49 -2.55 -13.23
C ASP A 115 -29.66 -1.36 -12.27
N THR A 116 -30.67 -0.50 -12.49
CA THR A 116 -30.91 0.71 -11.70
C THR A 116 -31.98 0.46 -10.64
N CYS A 117 -31.69 0.81 -9.41
CA CYS A 117 -32.64 0.80 -8.30
C CYS A 117 -32.92 2.20 -7.80
N VAL A 118 -34.17 2.48 -7.43
CA VAL A 118 -34.57 3.73 -6.80
C VAL A 118 -34.84 3.45 -5.33
N VAL A 119 -34.12 4.16 -4.44
CA VAL A 119 -34.33 4.06 -2.99
C VAL A 119 -35.26 5.17 -2.53
N THR A 120 -36.31 4.81 -1.81
CA THR A 120 -37.27 5.78 -1.26
C THR A 120 -37.76 5.31 0.10
N THR A 121 -37.96 6.24 1.01
CA THR A 121 -38.62 6.01 2.30
C THR A 121 -40.13 6.29 2.22
N ASP A 122 -40.66 6.78 1.09
CA ASP A 122 -42.10 7.03 0.90
C ASP A 122 -42.82 5.82 0.29
N PRO A 123 -43.61 5.07 1.09
CA PRO A 123 -44.32 3.85 0.61
C PRO A 123 -45.30 4.12 -0.56
N ARG A 124 -45.73 5.35 -0.77
CA ARG A 124 -46.63 5.73 -1.88
C ARG A 124 -45.95 5.66 -3.24
N ARG A 125 -44.63 5.79 -3.28
CA ARG A 125 -43.81 5.75 -4.49
C ARG A 125 -43.53 4.33 -4.98
N VAL A 126 -43.72 3.33 -4.14
CA VAL A 126 -43.45 1.91 -4.44
C VAL A 126 -44.48 1.30 -5.41
N LYS A 127 -45.66 1.90 -5.61
CA LYS A 127 -46.82 1.28 -6.28
C LYS A 127 -46.79 1.33 -7.81
N ARG A 128 -45.81 1.93 -8.49
CA ARG A 128 -45.87 2.21 -9.95
C ARG A 128 -44.82 1.52 -10.85
N GLY A 129 -44.33 0.36 -10.49
CA GLY A 129 -43.66 -0.51 -11.47
C GLY A 129 -42.18 -0.25 -11.74
N GLY A 130 -41.42 0.23 -10.77
CA GLY A 130 -39.95 0.19 -10.76
C GLY A 130 -39.46 -0.68 -9.62
N LEU A 131 -38.21 -1.10 -9.66
CA LEU A 131 -37.59 -1.74 -8.50
C LEU A 131 -37.25 -0.66 -7.47
N PHE A 132 -38.12 -0.47 -6.50
CA PHE A 132 -37.89 0.44 -5.38
C PHE A 132 -37.38 -0.38 -4.19
N ILE A 133 -36.29 0.07 -3.60
CA ILE A 133 -35.69 -0.54 -2.40
C ILE A 133 -35.82 0.49 -1.28
N ASP A 134 -36.46 0.09 -0.19
CA ASP A 134 -36.55 0.92 1.01
C ASP A 134 -35.24 0.90 1.83
N GLU A 135 -35.20 1.71 2.88
CA GLU A 135 -34.04 1.81 3.77
C GLU A 135 -33.61 0.45 4.34
N GLU A 136 -34.58 -0.41 4.71
CA GLU A 136 -34.33 -1.73 5.28
C GLU A 136 -33.76 -2.68 4.22
N ALA A 137 -34.26 -2.61 2.99
CA ALA A 137 -33.74 -3.37 1.87
C ALA A 137 -32.32 -2.94 1.47
N VAL A 138 -32.01 -1.63 1.52
CA VAL A 138 -30.64 -1.13 1.29
C VAL A 138 -29.67 -1.66 2.34
N ARG A 139 -30.06 -1.67 3.61
CA ARG A 139 -29.24 -2.26 4.69
C ARG A 139 -29.04 -3.76 4.52
N SER A 140 -29.99 -4.45 3.90
CA SER A 140 -29.88 -5.88 3.62
C SER A 140 -29.07 -6.21 2.37
N LEU A 141 -28.76 -5.22 1.52
CA LEU A 141 -27.85 -5.39 0.39
C LEU A 141 -26.48 -5.78 0.95
N LYS A 142 -26.10 -7.03 0.74
CA LYS A 142 -24.73 -7.47 0.95
C LYS A 142 -23.87 -6.78 -0.10
N VAL A 143 -23.33 -5.62 0.23
CA VAL A 143 -22.30 -4.98 -0.58
C VAL A 143 -21.06 -5.84 -0.43
N GLU A 144 -20.69 -6.50 -1.51
CA GLU A 144 -19.37 -7.10 -1.56
C GLU A 144 -18.34 -5.96 -1.60
N ARG A 145 -17.81 -5.62 -0.42
CA ARG A 145 -16.75 -4.61 -0.32
C ARG A 145 -15.61 -5.03 -1.23
N LYS A 146 -15.25 -4.16 -2.16
CA LYS A 146 -14.06 -4.36 -2.99
C LYS A 146 -12.85 -4.50 -2.06
N VAL A 147 -12.19 -5.64 -2.13
CA VAL A 147 -10.96 -5.87 -1.38
C VAL A 147 -9.83 -5.18 -2.12
N ASN A 148 -9.16 -4.24 -1.48
CA ASN A 148 -7.97 -3.60 -2.03
C ASN A 148 -6.73 -4.36 -1.55
N PHE A 149 -5.74 -4.55 -2.45
CA PHE A 149 -4.45 -5.12 -2.05
C PHE A 149 -3.67 -4.15 -1.16
N VAL A 150 -3.73 -2.85 -1.49
CA VAL A 150 -3.27 -1.71 -0.67
C VAL A 150 -4.35 -0.63 -0.76
N ASP A 151 -4.69 0.00 0.36
CA ASP A 151 -5.75 1.03 0.41
C ASP A 151 -5.18 2.43 0.65
N LEU A 152 -4.64 3.02 -0.43
CA LEU A 152 -4.12 4.39 -0.41
C LEU A 152 -5.22 5.45 -0.31
N ALA A 153 -6.43 5.13 -0.77
CA ALA A 153 -7.54 6.08 -0.73
C ALA A 153 -8.00 6.35 0.71
N THR A 154 -8.10 5.31 1.54
CA THR A 154 -8.42 5.46 2.96
C THR A 154 -7.29 6.18 3.70
N GLN A 155 -6.01 5.86 3.42
CA GLN A 155 -4.87 6.59 3.98
C GLN A 155 -4.95 8.09 3.67
N GLN A 156 -5.18 8.45 2.40
CA GLN A 156 -5.30 9.84 1.99
C GLN A 156 -6.41 10.58 2.73
N LYS A 157 -7.57 9.95 2.94
CA LYS A 157 -8.66 10.55 3.71
C LYS A 157 -8.24 10.90 5.14
N CYS A 158 -7.49 10.02 5.79
CA CYS A 158 -7.02 10.22 7.16
C CYS A 158 -6.06 11.42 7.32
N ILE A 159 -5.27 11.72 6.29
CA ILE A 159 -4.21 12.76 6.35
C ILE A 159 -4.51 13.96 5.44
N ARG A 160 -5.71 14.06 4.87
CA ARG A 160 -6.00 15.00 3.79
C ARG A 160 -5.65 16.43 4.12
N SER A 161 -6.02 16.91 5.30
CA SER A 161 -5.76 18.29 5.72
C SER A 161 -4.26 18.61 5.78
N SER A 162 -3.48 17.79 6.49
CA SER A 162 -2.03 17.99 6.61
C SER A 162 -1.31 17.78 5.28
N LEU A 163 -1.79 16.86 4.46
CA LEU A 163 -1.28 16.62 3.11
C LEU A 163 -1.45 17.85 2.20
N GLU A 164 -2.66 18.41 2.14
CA GLU A 164 -2.96 19.60 1.33
C GLU A 164 -2.19 20.82 1.83
N GLU A 165 -2.10 21.02 3.14
CA GLU A 165 -1.31 22.09 3.74
C GLU A 165 0.17 21.99 3.35
N ASN A 166 0.77 20.82 3.47
CA ASN A 166 2.17 20.60 3.11
C ASN A 166 2.43 20.84 1.61
N ILE A 167 1.54 20.35 0.73
CA ILE A 167 1.65 20.60 -0.71
C ILE A 167 1.51 22.09 -1.02
N HIS A 168 0.53 22.78 -0.43
CA HIS A 168 0.32 24.22 -0.61
C HIS A 168 1.54 25.02 -0.17
N ARG A 169 2.22 24.63 0.93
CA ARG A 169 3.47 25.25 1.38
C ARG A 169 4.54 25.21 0.29
N VAL A 170 4.73 24.05 -0.36
CA VAL A 170 5.66 23.90 -1.49
C VAL A 170 5.25 24.77 -2.68
N LEU A 171 3.96 24.77 -3.05
CA LEU A 171 3.45 25.60 -4.14
C LEU A 171 3.64 27.09 -3.87
N HIS A 172 3.51 27.51 -2.60
CA HIS A 172 3.62 28.91 -2.20
C HIS A 172 5.06 29.45 -2.30
N HIS A 173 6.07 28.68 -1.85
CA HIS A 173 7.47 29.14 -1.94
C HIS A 173 8.17 28.79 -3.27
N GLY A 174 7.64 27.86 -4.06
CA GLY A 174 8.12 27.52 -5.41
C GLY A 174 9.45 26.77 -5.48
N ASN A 175 10.01 26.28 -4.36
CA ASN A 175 11.26 25.52 -4.33
C ASN A 175 10.97 24.04 -4.59
N TYR A 176 10.71 23.66 -5.84
CA TYR A 176 10.28 22.30 -6.20
C TYR A 176 11.43 21.28 -6.15
N VAL A 177 12.68 21.72 -6.19
CA VAL A 177 13.88 20.88 -6.13
C VAL A 177 14.72 21.31 -4.93
N MET A 178 15.08 20.37 -4.05
CA MET A 178 15.89 20.62 -2.86
C MET A 178 15.29 21.70 -1.94
N GLY A 179 13.95 21.75 -1.82
CA GLY A 179 13.25 22.66 -0.91
C GLY A 179 13.42 22.27 0.57
N PRO A 180 12.96 23.12 1.50
CA PRO A 180 13.13 22.92 2.94
C PRO A 180 12.49 21.62 3.46
N GLU A 181 11.42 21.13 2.81
CA GLU A 181 10.75 19.87 3.15
C GLU A 181 11.66 18.65 3.01
N ILE A 182 12.66 18.71 2.12
CA ILE A 182 13.67 17.64 1.99
C ILE A 182 14.49 17.55 3.27
N THR A 183 14.96 18.68 3.79
CA THR A 183 15.76 18.72 5.03
C THR A 183 14.93 18.29 6.23
N GLU A 184 13.68 18.74 6.33
CA GLU A 184 12.75 18.34 7.38
C GLU A 184 12.48 16.82 7.34
N LEU A 185 12.23 16.27 6.14
CA LEU A 185 12.02 14.84 5.93
C LEU A 185 13.26 14.04 6.35
N GLU A 186 14.46 14.43 5.88
CA GLU A 186 15.71 13.76 6.21
C GLU A 186 15.93 13.73 7.74
N GLN A 187 15.65 14.82 8.45
CA GLN A 187 15.72 14.87 9.93
C GLN A 187 14.72 13.91 10.59
N ARG A 188 13.49 13.86 10.13
CA ARG A 188 12.47 12.94 10.68
C ARG A 188 12.81 11.48 10.40
N LEU A 189 13.35 11.17 9.22
CA LEU A 189 13.80 9.83 8.86
C LEU A 189 14.97 9.37 9.76
N MET A 190 15.93 10.26 10.08
CA MET A 190 17.00 9.98 11.06
C MET A 190 16.42 9.66 12.44
N GLN A 191 15.48 10.47 12.93
CA GLN A 191 14.83 10.24 14.24
C GLN A 191 14.10 8.91 14.29
N MET A 192 13.45 8.52 13.20
CA MET A 192 12.69 7.27 13.15
C MET A 192 13.56 6.04 12.99
N SER A 193 14.61 6.10 12.18
CA SER A 193 15.51 4.96 11.95
C SER A 193 16.60 4.82 13.01
N GLY A 194 17.02 5.93 13.63
CA GLY A 194 18.21 5.98 14.49
C GLY A 194 19.53 6.08 13.70
N ALA A 195 19.48 6.28 12.39
CA ALA A 195 20.67 6.54 11.58
C ALA A 195 21.20 7.96 11.85
N ALA A 196 22.54 8.12 11.82
CA ALA A 196 23.17 9.41 12.00
C ALA A 196 22.92 10.36 10.81
N HIS A 197 22.75 9.80 9.62
CA HIS A 197 22.54 10.54 8.38
C HIS A 197 21.43 9.88 7.55
N SER A 198 20.60 10.72 6.93
CA SER A 198 19.62 10.35 5.91
C SER A 198 19.75 11.28 4.71
N VAL A 199 19.57 10.75 3.51
CA VAL A 199 19.65 11.50 2.26
C VAL A 199 18.50 11.08 1.37
N GLY A 200 17.53 11.97 1.14
CA GLY A 200 16.40 11.75 0.25
C GLY A 200 16.85 11.66 -1.20
N VAL A 201 16.35 10.66 -1.94
CA VAL A 201 16.70 10.39 -3.34
C VAL A 201 15.46 10.10 -4.17
N ALA A 202 15.61 10.07 -5.51
CA ALA A 202 14.48 10.00 -6.44
C ALA A 202 13.70 8.67 -6.40
N SER A 203 14.35 7.56 -6.05
CA SER A 203 13.72 6.25 -5.96
C SER A 203 14.52 5.29 -5.07
N GLY A 204 13.93 4.14 -4.72
CA GLY A 204 14.67 3.06 -4.06
C GLY A 204 15.78 2.48 -4.95
N THR A 205 15.58 2.43 -6.26
CA THR A 205 16.59 2.01 -7.23
C THR A 205 17.76 2.96 -7.24
N ASP A 206 17.50 4.27 -7.28
CA ASP A 206 18.58 5.28 -7.17
C ASP A 206 19.29 5.21 -5.83
N ALA A 207 18.57 4.90 -4.73
CA ALA A 207 19.19 4.72 -3.42
C ALA A 207 20.24 3.60 -3.45
N LEU A 208 19.92 2.44 -4.01
CA LEU A 208 20.84 1.30 -4.15
C LEU A 208 22.03 1.65 -5.07
N LEU A 209 21.75 2.25 -6.22
CA LEU A 209 22.78 2.67 -7.17
C LEU A 209 23.76 3.67 -6.54
N ILE A 210 23.24 4.71 -5.88
CA ILE A 210 24.04 5.75 -5.20
C ILE A 210 24.86 5.13 -4.06
N ALA A 211 24.30 4.19 -3.27
CA ALA A 211 25.02 3.54 -2.20
C ALA A 211 26.18 2.67 -2.72
N LEU A 212 25.96 1.92 -3.80
CA LEU A 212 27.03 1.17 -4.48
C LEU A 212 28.12 2.08 -5.03
N MET A 213 27.76 3.18 -5.69
CA MET A 213 28.71 4.18 -6.16
C MET A 213 29.49 4.84 -5.02
N ALA A 214 28.82 5.15 -3.89
CA ALA A 214 29.47 5.73 -2.70
C ALA A 214 30.44 4.75 -2.03
N SER A 215 30.22 3.44 -2.23
CA SER A 215 31.08 2.34 -1.78
C SER A 215 32.21 2.02 -2.77
N ASP A 216 32.36 2.82 -3.80
CA ASP A 216 33.38 2.66 -4.85
C ASP A 216 33.29 1.26 -5.53
N VAL A 217 32.07 0.71 -5.69
CA VAL A 217 31.80 -0.53 -6.45
C VAL A 217 31.81 -0.21 -7.93
N GLY A 218 32.51 -1.02 -8.71
CA GLY A 218 32.69 -0.81 -10.14
C GLY A 218 32.93 -2.09 -10.93
N PRO A 219 33.35 -1.95 -12.21
CA PRO A 219 33.48 -3.09 -13.12
C PRO A 219 34.42 -4.18 -12.59
N GLY A 220 33.93 -5.42 -12.54
CA GLY A 220 34.67 -6.60 -12.09
C GLY A 220 34.62 -6.85 -10.59
N ASP A 221 34.14 -5.91 -9.78
CA ASP A 221 33.85 -6.14 -8.37
C ASP A 221 32.67 -7.11 -8.21
N GLU A 222 32.63 -7.82 -7.10
CA GLU A 222 31.55 -8.74 -6.75
C GLU A 222 30.75 -8.18 -5.57
N VAL A 223 29.42 -8.27 -5.67
CA VAL A 223 28.50 -7.93 -4.58
C VAL A 223 27.63 -9.13 -4.25
N ILE A 224 27.74 -9.60 -3.01
CA ILE A 224 26.92 -10.74 -2.53
C ILE A 224 25.51 -10.25 -2.20
N THR A 225 24.49 -10.93 -2.74
CA THR A 225 23.07 -10.64 -2.49
C THR A 225 22.20 -11.88 -2.60
N SER A 226 20.89 -11.74 -2.30
CA SER A 226 19.90 -12.79 -2.48
C SER A 226 19.35 -12.82 -3.91
N PRO A 227 19.09 -13.99 -4.51
CA PRO A 227 18.41 -14.08 -5.79
C PRO A 227 16.88 -13.96 -5.68
N PHE A 228 16.33 -13.97 -4.47
CA PHE A 228 14.89 -13.88 -4.23
C PHE A 228 14.51 -12.50 -3.68
N THR A 229 14.44 -11.54 -4.56
CA THR A 229 14.13 -10.12 -4.26
C THR A 229 13.62 -9.42 -5.51
N PHE A 230 13.33 -8.10 -5.37
CA PHE A 230 13.00 -7.25 -6.51
C PHE A 230 14.22 -7.06 -7.43
N PHE A 231 13.98 -6.88 -8.70
CA PHE A 231 14.99 -6.82 -9.75
C PHE A 231 16.07 -5.76 -9.49
N ALA A 232 15.67 -4.59 -8.94
CA ALA A 232 16.57 -3.46 -8.67
C ALA A 232 17.79 -3.84 -7.81
N THR A 233 17.67 -4.80 -6.89
CA THR A 233 18.79 -5.22 -6.02
C THR A 233 19.99 -5.70 -6.85
N ALA A 234 19.79 -6.54 -7.87
CA ALA A 234 20.87 -7.03 -8.72
C ALA A 234 21.09 -6.14 -9.97
N GLU A 235 20.04 -5.49 -10.46
CA GLU A 235 20.11 -4.55 -11.57
C GLU A 235 21.14 -3.44 -11.31
N THR A 236 21.09 -2.81 -10.13
CA THR A 236 22.00 -1.72 -9.77
C THR A 236 23.45 -2.16 -9.66
N ILE A 237 23.71 -3.41 -9.27
CA ILE A 237 25.05 -4.02 -9.30
C ILE A 237 25.53 -4.15 -10.75
N ALA A 238 24.70 -4.74 -11.61
CA ALA A 238 25.02 -4.97 -13.00
C ALA A 238 25.20 -3.66 -13.80
N LEU A 239 24.40 -2.61 -13.49
CA LEU A 239 24.54 -1.27 -14.11
C LEU A 239 25.93 -0.64 -13.89
N LEU A 240 26.59 -0.97 -12.77
CA LEU A 240 27.95 -0.52 -12.49
C LEU A 240 29.03 -1.41 -13.11
N GLY A 241 28.64 -2.46 -13.87
CA GLY A 241 29.57 -3.45 -14.41
C GLY A 241 30.13 -4.42 -13.34
N ALA A 242 29.58 -4.38 -12.13
CA ALA A 242 29.89 -5.33 -11.07
C ALA A 242 29.06 -6.61 -11.24
N ILE A 243 29.44 -7.65 -10.52
CA ILE A 243 28.89 -9.00 -10.66
C ILE A 243 28.06 -9.34 -9.42
N PRO A 244 26.73 -9.54 -9.53
CA PRO A 244 25.96 -10.05 -8.42
C PRO A 244 26.31 -11.51 -8.13
N ILE A 245 26.73 -11.79 -6.91
CA ILE A 245 27.00 -13.14 -6.41
C ILE A 245 25.81 -13.57 -5.56
N TYR A 246 25.07 -14.56 -6.04
CA TYR A 246 23.85 -14.99 -5.40
C TYR A 246 24.10 -16.03 -4.32
N VAL A 247 23.61 -15.76 -3.13
CA VAL A 247 23.53 -16.65 -1.99
C VAL A 247 22.08 -16.97 -1.72
N ASP A 248 21.75 -18.26 -1.60
CA ASP A 248 20.37 -18.71 -1.40
C ASP A 248 19.76 -18.15 -0.11
N VAL A 249 18.46 -18.22 0.02
CA VAL A 249 17.71 -17.70 1.15
C VAL A 249 17.44 -18.77 2.21
N ASP A 250 17.25 -18.33 3.44
CA ASP A 250 16.62 -19.11 4.48
C ASP A 250 15.18 -19.48 4.06
N PRO A 251 14.77 -20.74 4.12
CA PRO A 251 13.48 -21.21 3.60
C PRO A 251 12.26 -20.70 4.37
N PHE A 252 12.46 -20.06 5.51
CA PHE A 252 11.40 -19.60 6.39
C PHE A 252 11.22 -18.09 6.36
N THR A 253 12.33 -17.36 6.44
CA THR A 253 12.32 -15.89 6.45
C THR A 253 12.44 -15.30 5.06
N PHE A 254 12.95 -16.07 4.08
CA PHE A 254 13.30 -15.64 2.71
C PHE A 254 14.38 -14.54 2.65
N ASN A 255 15.00 -14.21 3.78
CA ASN A 255 16.20 -13.39 3.83
C ASN A 255 17.42 -14.25 3.48
N ILE A 256 18.52 -13.60 3.10
CA ILE A 256 19.78 -14.30 2.73
C ILE A 256 20.22 -15.25 3.84
N ASP A 257 20.59 -16.48 3.49
CA ASP A 257 21.13 -17.46 4.45
C ASP A 257 22.57 -17.07 4.85
N VAL A 258 22.71 -16.51 6.04
CA VAL A 258 23.99 -16.01 6.56
C VAL A 258 25.07 -17.08 6.61
N ASN A 259 24.70 -18.36 6.81
CA ASN A 259 25.64 -19.49 6.90
C ASN A 259 26.32 -19.80 5.55
N ARG A 260 25.78 -19.30 4.44
CA ARG A 260 26.31 -19.51 3.09
C ARG A 260 27.10 -18.29 2.57
N ILE A 261 27.06 -17.15 3.25
CA ILE A 261 27.71 -15.91 2.77
C ILE A 261 29.22 -16.10 2.72
N GLU A 262 29.84 -16.64 3.77
CA GLU A 262 31.29 -16.70 3.86
C GLU A 262 31.93 -17.53 2.73
N SER A 263 31.26 -18.61 2.30
CA SER A 263 31.75 -19.48 1.21
C SER A 263 31.66 -18.79 -0.17
N ALA A 264 30.89 -17.74 -0.30
CA ALA A 264 30.73 -16.96 -1.52
C ALA A 264 31.72 -15.78 -1.64
N ILE A 265 32.49 -15.49 -0.58
CA ILE A 265 33.48 -14.40 -0.56
C ILE A 265 34.69 -14.76 -1.39
N THR A 266 35.10 -13.88 -2.29
CA THR A 266 36.33 -13.98 -3.09
C THR A 266 37.21 -12.75 -2.90
N ALA A 267 38.36 -12.70 -3.54
CA ALA A 267 39.23 -11.53 -3.55
C ALA A 267 38.62 -10.32 -4.29
N ARG A 268 37.55 -10.52 -5.08
CA ARG A 268 36.83 -9.45 -5.78
C ARG A 268 35.60 -8.97 -5.03
N THR A 269 35.21 -9.65 -3.97
CA THR A 269 34.03 -9.25 -3.19
C THR A 269 34.27 -7.89 -2.55
N LYS A 270 33.39 -6.94 -2.81
CA LYS A 270 33.46 -5.56 -2.33
C LYS A 270 32.41 -5.25 -1.28
N ALA A 271 31.23 -5.81 -1.44
CA ALA A 271 30.11 -5.55 -0.55
C ALA A 271 29.20 -6.78 -0.36
N ILE A 272 28.45 -6.77 0.73
CA ILE A 272 27.29 -7.65 0.96
C ILE A 272 26.05 -6.75 0.97
N MET A 273 25.06 -7.09 0.14
CA MET A 273 23.80 -6.37 0.04
C MET A 273 22.63 -7.27 0.43
N PRO A 274 22.39 -7.45 1.75
CA PRO A 274 21.26 -8.22 2.23
C PRO A 274 19.95 -7.43 1.99
N VAL A 275 18.89 -8.17 1.69
CA VAL A 275 17.54 -7.63 1.56
C VAL A 275 16.75 -7.94 2.83
N SER A 276 16.14 -6.94 3.43
CA SER A 276 15.20 -7.10 4.54
C SER A 276 13.77 -7.29 3.99
N LEU A 277 13.50 -8.54 3.51
CA LEU A 277 12.34 -8.87 2.70
C LEU A 277 11.04 -8.89 3.51
N TYR A 278 9.92 -8.54 2.89
CA TYR A 278 8.55 -8.54 3.43
C TYR A 278 8.33 -7.72 4.71
N GLY A 279 9.34 -6.97 5.12
CA GLY A 279 9.27 -6.12 6.32
C GLY A 279 10.03 -6.68 7.52
N GLN A 280 10.75 -7.77 7.40
CA GLN A 280 11.62 -8.35 8.42
C GLN A 280 13.10 -8.13 8.08
N CYS A 281 13.87 -7.59 9.03
CA CYS A 281 15.33 -7.45 8.86
C CYS A 281 16.00 -8.80 8.68
N ALA A 282 17.05 -8.85 7.82
CA ALA A 282 17.97 -9.97 7.74
C ALA A 282 18.78 -10.11 9.05
N GLU A 283 19.55 -11.18 9.19
CA GLU A 283 20.43 -11.42 10.36
C GLU A 283 21.64 -10.46 10.34
N MET A 284 21.36 -9.17 10.61
CA MET A 284 22.31 -8.07 10.37
C MET A 284 23.56 -8.14 11.26
N ASP A 285 23.45 -8.65 12.50
CA ASP A 285 24.62 -8.76 13.38
C ASP A 285 25.64 -9.76 12.82
N GLU A 286 25.15 -10.92 12.40
CA GLU A 286 25.96 -12.00 11.85
C GLU A 286 26.57 -11.57 10.50
N ILE A 287 25.80 -10.88 9.67
CA ILE A 287 26.29 -10.31 8.39
C ILE A 287 27.39 -9.27 8.65
N ASN A 288 27.19 -8.37 9.62
CA ASN A 288 28.18 -7.35 9.97
C ASN A 288 29.47 -7.98 10.54
N VAL A 289 29.38 -9.06 11.33
CA VAL A 289 30.56 -9.78 11.83
C VAL A 289 31.38 -10.36 10.67
N LEU A 290 30.71 -11.00 9.69
CA LEU A 290 31.38 -11.53 8.49
C LEU A 290 31.99 -10.39 7.64
N ALA A 291 31.26 -9.32 7.42
CA ALA A 291 31.72 -8.17 6.65
C ALA A 291 32.97 -7.54 7.28
N ASN A 292 32.97 -7.33 8.60
CA ASN A 292 34.12 -6.82 9.34
C ASN A 292 35.34 -7.72 9.24
N LYS A 293 35.15 -9.05 9.34
CA LYS A 293 36.21 -10.04 9.20
C LYS A 293 36.91 -9.96 7.85
N HIS A 294 36.17 -9.65 6.80
CA HIS A 294 36.67 -9.63 5.42
C HIS A 294 36.83 -8.20 4.87
N SER A 295 36.67 -7.16 5.70
CA SER A 295 36.76 -5.74 5.31
C SER A 295 35.79 -5.36 4.19
N LEU A 296 34.56 -5.87 4.22
CA LEU A 296 33.48 -5.63 3.27
C LEU A 296 32.53 -4.57 3.77
N ILE A 297 31.90 -3.84 2.85
CA ILE A 297 30.81 -2.91 3.16
C ILE A 297 29.48 -3.67 3.17
N VAL A 298 28.61 -3.36 4.14
CA VAL A 298 27.21 -3.86 4.17
C VAL A 298 26.29 -2.75 3.74
N ILE A 299 25.44 -3.04 2.74
CA ILE A 299 24.40 -2.15 2.21
C ILE A 299 23.04 -2.86 2.41
N GLU A 300 22.28 -2.48 3.42
CA GLU A 300 20.92 -3.03 3.61
C GLU A 300 19.98 -2.53 2.51
N ASP A 301 19.40 -3.46 1.73
CA ASP A 301 18.21 -3.15 0.93
C ASP A 301 16.99 -3.23 1.84
N ALA A 302 16.61 -2.09 2.39
CA ALA A 302 15.50 -1.87 3.31
C ALA A 302 14.22 -1.40 2.61
N ALA A 303 14.10 -1.62 1.29
CA ALA A 303 12.96 -1.14 0.49
C ALA A 303 11.59 -1.69 0.98
N GLN A 304 11.58 -2.70 1.85
CA GLN A 304 10.37 -3.28 2.42
C GLN A 304 10.34 -3.23 3.95
N SER A 305 11.38 -2.75 4.61
CA SER A 305 11.53 -2.89 6.07
C SER A 305 11.63 -1.58 6.85
N PHE A 306 11.49 -0.42 6.22
CA PHE A 306 11.46 0.86 6.94
C PHE A 306 10.43 0.81 8.08
N GLY A 307 10.87 1.10 9.32
CA GLY A 307 10.06 0.97 10.55
C GLY A 307 10.13 -0.39 11.23
N ALA A 308 10.76 -1.40 10.64
CA ALA A 308 11.04 -2.68 11.31
C ALA A 308 12.09 -2.52 12.42
N THR A 309 12.06 -3.42 13.39
CA THR A 309 13.10 -3.50 14.43
C THR A 309 13.78 -4.86 14.43
N TYR A 310 15.08 -4.85 14.71
CA TYR A 310 15.93 -6.01 14.85
C TYR A 310 16.70 -5.88 16.17
N LYS A 311 16.45 -6.80 17.11
CA LYS A 311 17.02 -6.71 18.47
C LYS A 311 16.75 -5.32 19.07
N LYS A 312 17.79 -4.51 19.32
CA LYS A 312 17.69 -3.15 19.87
C LYS A 312 17.77 -2.06 18.81
N GLY A 313 18.05 -2.42 17.55
CA GLY A 313 18.20 -1.50 16.42
C GLY A 313 16.92 -1.41 15.56
N ARG A 314 16.93 -0.51 14.59
CA ARG A 314 15.89 -0.36 13.58
C ARG A 314 16.48 -0.56 12.19
N SER A 315 15.71 -1.10 11.28
CA SER A 315 16.03 -1.12 9.85
C SER A 315 16.44 0.28 9.39
N CYS A 316 17.36 0.35 8.45
CA CYS A 316 18.03 1.54 7.96
C CYS A 316 19.13 2.10 8.88
N ALA A 317 19.40 1.50 10.05
CA ALA A 317 20.48 1.91 10.95
C ALA A 317 21.38 0.74 11.40
N LEU A 318 21.26 -0.42 10.73
CA LEU A 318 21.89 -1.68 11.16
C LEU A 318 23.19 -1.99 10.41
N SER A 319 23.59 -1.18 9.44
CA SER A 319 24.72 -1.44 8.55
C SER A 319 25.49 -0.16 8.21
N HIS A 320 26.56 -0.26 7.41
CA HIS A 320 27.33 0.91 6.94
C HIS A 320 26.45 1.85 6.12
N LEU A 321 25.66 1.28 5.22
CA LEU A 321 24.69 1.95 4.38
C LEU A 321 23.38 1.18 4.36
N ALA A 322 22.27 1.90 4.25
CA ALA A 322 20.98 1.30 3.97
C ALA A 322 20.21 2.13 2.94
N CYS A 323 19.35 1.46 2.19
CA CYS A 323 18.56 2.04 1.11
C CYS A 323 17.11 1.68 1.29
N THR A 324 16.20 2.65 1.23
CA THR A 324 14.77 2.36 1.27
C THR A 324 14.03 2.98 0.10
N SER A 325 12.86 2.45 -0.18
CA SER A 325 11.94 2.91 -1.21
C SER A 325 10.68 3.48 -0.58
N PHE A 326 10.25 4.61 -1.10
CA PHE A 326 8.96 5.20 -0.79
C PHE A 326 8.00 5.13 -2.00
N PHE A 327 8.13 4.09 -2.84
CA PHE A 327 7.11 3.80 -3.86
C PHE A 327 5.73 3.71 -3.20
N PRO A 328 4.64 4.16 -3.85
CA PRO A 328 3.33 4.34 -3.20
C PRO A 328 2.80 3.15 -2.41
N ALA A 329 3.08 1.92 -2.84
CA ALA A 329 2.63 0.70 -2.17
C ALA A 329 3.51 0.25 -0.99
N LYS A 330 4.63 0.95 -0.70
CA LYS A 330 5.50 0.64 0.45
C LYS A 330 4.84 1.03 1.78
N PRO A 331 5.28 0.47 2.92
CA PRO A 331 4.73 0.82 4.23
C PRO A 331 4.69 2.33 4.50
N LEU A 332 5.75 3.05 4.16
CA LEU A 332 5.78 4.50 4.00
C LEU A 332 5.97 4.78 2.52
N GLY A 333 4.95 5.29 1.83
CA GLY A 333 4.97 5.52 0.39
C GLY A 333 4.59 6.96 0.03
N ALA A 334 5.32 7.56 -0.91
CA ALA A 334 5.00 8.85 -1.52
C ALA A 334 3.81 8.73 -2.50
N TYR A 335 3.50 9.79 -3.25
CA TYR A 335 2.53 9.77 -4.35
C TYR A 335 3.24 9.84 -5.72
N GLY A 336 4.33 9.10 -5.82
CA GLY A 336 5.21 8.95 -6.96
C GLY A 336 6.45 8.20 -6.52
N ASP A 337 7.52 8.28 -7.29
CA ASP A 337 8.79 7.69 -6.92
C ASP A 337 9.49 8.53 -5.84
N ALA A 338 10.09 7.87 -4.88
CA ALA A 338 10.90 8.44 -3.83
C ALA A 338 11.72 7.33 -3.13
N GLY A 339 12.81 7.70 -2.48
CA GLY A 339 13.64 6.82 -1.68
C GLY A 339 14.54 7.59 -0.73
N ALA A 340 15.31 6.87 0.06
CA ALA A 340 16.36 7.45 0.90
C ALA A 340 17.52 6.49 1.11
N CYS A 341 18.72 7.06 1.25
CA CYS A 341 19.91 6.39 1.75
C CYS A 341 20.15 6.79 3.21
N PHE A 342 20.68 5.87 3.99
CA PHE A 342 21.03 6.08 5.40
C PHE A 342 22.47 5.64 5.65
N SER A 343 23.15 6.30 6.58
CA SER A 343 24.48 5.92 7.02
C SER A 343 24.75 6.33 8.46
N GLN A 344 25.67 5.60 9.11
CA GLN A 344 26.28 6.02 10.38
C GLN A 344 27.58 6.81 10.13
N ASP A 345 28.10 6.83 8.91
CA ASP A 345 29.36 7.45 8.52
C ASP A 345 29.12 8.77 7.75
N GLU A 346 29.71 9.86 8.24
CA GLU A 346 29.56 11.20 7.66
C GLU A 346 30.17 11.29 6.26
N GLU A 347 31.33 10.64 6.01
CA GLU A 347 32.00 10.70 4.72
C GLU A 347 31.22 9.92 3.65
N LEU A 348 30.63 8.77 4.01
CA LEU A 348 29.71 8.05 3.12
C LEU A 348 28.46 8.89 2.84
N ALA A 349 27.87 9.50 3.84
CA ALA A 349 26.71 10.37 3.66
C ALA A 349 27.02 11.60 2.77
N LYS A 350 28.21 12.16 2.88
CA LYS A 350 28.70 13.25 2.02
C LYS A 350 28.87 12.77 0.57
N LYS A 351 29.49 11.61 0.36
CA LYS A 351 29.58 10.99 -0.97
C LYS A 351 28.21 10.81 -1.60
N ILE A 352 27.23 10.26 -0.85
CA ILE A 352 25.85 10.07 -1.28
C ILE A 352 25.21 11.39 -1.72
N ARG A 353 25.34 12.47 -0.93
CA ARG A 353 24.80 13.79 -1.29
C ARG A 353 25.41 14.33 -2.59
N GLN A 354 26.70 14.11 -2.80
CA GLN A 354 27.38 14.52 -4.02
C GLN A 354 26.90 13.71 -5.23
N ILE A 355 26.86 12.37 -5.10
CA ILE A 355 26.43 11.47 -6.18
C ILE A 355 24.99 11.74 -6.59
N ARG A 356 24.09 11.94 -5.62
CA ARG A 356 22.69 12.32 -5.82
C ARG A 356 22.51 13.56 -6.71
N ASP A 357 23.48 14.48 -6.68
CA ASP A 357 23.44 15.74 -7.41
C ASP A 357 24.65 15.88 -8.34
N HIS A 358 24.73 14.97 -9.34
CA HIS A 358 25.74 14.97 -10.41
C HIS A 358 27.20 14.95 -9.94
N GLY A 359 27.49 14.47 -8.73
CA GLY A 359 28.84 14.37 -8.18
C GLY A 359 29.49 15.70 -7.81
N GLN A 360 28.69 16.77 -7.64
CA GLN A 360 29.22 18.11 -7.32
C GLN A 360 29.40 18.29 -5.81
N ASP A 361 30.42 19.02 -5.42
CA ASP A 361 30.65 19.51 -4.05
C ASP A 361 30.26 20.99 -3.89
N SER A 362 30.25 21.72 -4.99
CA SER A 362 29.75 23.08 -5.11
C SER A 362 29.17 23.29 -6.52
N ARG A 363 28.41 24.35 -6.70
CA ARG A 363 27.71 24.62 -7.95
C ARG A 363 28.69 24.62 -9.16
N TYR A 364 28.43 23.69 -10.12
CA TYR A 364 29.22 23.47 -11.33
C TYR A 364 30.66 22.92 -11.10
N HIS A 365 30.98 22.45 -9.89
CA HIS A 365 32.26 21.79 -9.61
C HIS A 365 32.01 20.32 -9.28
N HIS A 366 32.23 19.44 -10.27
CA HIS A 366 31.93 18.01 -10.20
C HIS A 366 33.22 17.24 -9.89
N ILE A 367 33.31 16.67 -8.69
CA ILE A 367 34.53 15.98 -8.20
C ILE A 367 34.45 14.46 -8.35
N ARG A 368 33.28 13.94 -8.71
CA ARG A 368 33.01 12.52 -9.00
C ARG A 368 31.89 12.37 -10.01
N LEU A 369 31.68 11.15 -10.55
CA LEU A 369 30.51 10.86 -11.32
C LEU A 369 29.30 10.77 -10.39
N GLY A 370 28.16 11.22 -10.86
CA GLY A 370 26.90 11.18 -10.15
C GLY A 370 25.72 11.12 -11.11
N ILE A 371 24.53 11.16 -10.55
CA ILE A 371 23.27 11.13 -11.30
C ILE A 371 22.35 12.27 -10.87
N ASN A 372 21.29 12.50 -11.60
CA ASN A 372 20.17 13.31 -11.14
C ASN A 372 19.24 12.43 -10.30
N GLY A 373 19.63 12.17 -9.06
CA GLY A 373 18.89 11.30 -8.15
C GLY A 373 18.21 12.05 -7.00
N ARG A 374 17.82 13.31 -7.21
CA ARG A 374 17.21 14.15 -6.18
C ARG A 374 15.75 13.75 -5.92
N LEU A 375 15.34 13.78 -4.65
CA LEU A 375 13.95 13.70 -4.27
C LEU A 375 13.21 15.01 -4.60
N ASP A 376 12.01 14.92 -5.17
CA ASP A 376 11.16 16.09 -5.40
C ASP A 376 10.58 16.62 -4.09
N THR A 377 10.55 17.96 -3.94
CA THR A 377 10.04 18.60 -2.71
C THR A 377 8.58 18.26 -2.43
N ILE A 378 7.75 18.13 -3.50
CA ILE A 378 6.33 17.72 -3.35
C ILE A 378 6.23 16.31 -2.74
N GLN A 379 7.07 15.37 -3.17
CA GLN A 379 7.05 14.02 -2.59
C GLN A 379 7.52 14.03 -1.13
N ALA A 380 8.48 14.89 -0.77
CA ALA A 380 8.86 15.10 0.63
C ALA A 380 7.69 15.63 1.47
N ALA A 381 6.93 16.59 0.95
CA ALA A 381 5.73 17.13 1.60
C ALA A 381 4.66 16.05 1.86
N VAL A 382 4.44 15.14 0.89
CA VAL A 382 3.56 13.97 1.05
C VAL A 382 4.06 13.04 2.15
N LEU A 383 5.35 12.70 2.13
CA LEU A 383 5.95 11.80 3.11
C LEU A 383 5.90 12.37 4.53
N LEU A 384 6.09 13.69 4.70
CA LEU A 384 5.95 14.35 6.00
C LEU A 384 4.56 14.17 6.60
N ALA A 385 3.49 14.35 5.81
CA ALA A 385 2.13 14.12 6.27
C ALA A 385 1.87 12.64 6.65
N LYS A 386 2.46 11.70 5.90
CA LYS A 386 2.31 10.26 6.18
C LYS A 386 3.12 9.81 7.40
N LEU A 387 4.26 10.43 7.67
CA LEU A 387 5.07 10.14 8.85
C LEU A 387 4.32 10.38 10.16
N ASP A 388 3.37 11.31 10.20
CA ASP A 388 2.58 11.61 11.39
C ASP A 388 1.69 10.43 11.84
N ILE A 389 1.26 9.60 10.89
CA ILE A 389 0.41 8.42 11.18
C ILE A 389 1.17 7.09 11.08
N PHE A 390 2.42 7.09 10.64
CA PHE A 390 3.16 5.88 10.25
C PHE A 390 3.30 4.83 11.36
N GLU A 391 3.66 5.23 12.58
CA GLU A 391 3.79 4.28 13.72
C GLU A 391 2.44 3.62 14.05
N GLY A 392 1.33 4.37 13.95
CA GLY A 392 -0.03 3.84 14.09
C GLY A 392 -0.39 2.84 13.00
N GLU A 393 0.04 3.11 11.76
CA GLU A 393 -0.15 2.20 10.63
C GLU A 393 0.66 0.91 10.77
N VAL A 394 1.92 0.99 11.24
CA VAL A 394 2.74 -0.19 11.57
C VAL A 394 2.06 -1.02 12.65
N ALA A 395 1.53 -0.39 13.70
CA ALA A 395 0.78 -1.10 14.74
C ALA A 395 -0.49 -1.77 14.20
N SER A 396 -1.19 -1.15 13.24
CA SER A 396 -2.37 -1.74 12.58
C SER A 396 -1.98 -2.95 11.71
N ARG A 397 -0.87 -2.88 10.98
CA ARG A 397 -0.33 -4.02 10.22
C ARG A 397 0.04 -5.19 11.13
N GLN A 398 0.58 -4.94 12.33
CA GLN A 398 0.84 -5.98 13.33
C GLN A 398 -0.46 -6.70 13.74
N ARG A 399 -1.53 -5.94 14.01
CA ARG A 399 -2.84 -6.54 14.35
C ARG A 399 -3.41 -7.35 13.19
N ALA A 400 -3.34 -6.82 11.98
CA ALA A 400 -3.80 -7.53 10.78
C ALA A 400 -3.02 -8.84 10.57
N ALA A 401 -1.70 -8.84 10.75
CA ALA A 401 -0.87 -10.04 10.63
C ALA A 401 -1.23 -11.10 11.69
N ALA A 402 -1.35 -10.71 12.95
CA ALA A 402 -1.75 -11.60 14.03
C ALA A 402 -3.14 -12.22 13.79
N ARG A 403 -4.06 -11.43 13.21
CA ARG A 403 -5.39 -11.94 12.86
C ARG A 403 -5.32 -12.95 11.72
N TYR A 404 -4.58 -12.69 10.64
CA TYR A 404 -4.35 -13.67 9.57
C TYR A 404 -3.75 -14.98 10.10
N GLU A 405 -2.76 -14.86 11.00
CA GLU A 405 -2.16 -16.01 11.65
C GLU A 405 -3.23 -16.88 12.36
N THR A 406 -4.13 -16.24 13.10
CA THR A 406 -5.24 -16.93 13.79
C THR A 406 -6.21 -17.57 12.79
N LEU A 407 -6.65 -16.84 11.77
CA LEU A 407 -7.63 -17.29 10.79
C LEU A 407 -7.13 -18.45 9.93
N LEU A 408 -5.82 -18.47 9.62
CA LEU A 408 -5.20 -19.46 8.75
C LEU A 408 -4.51 -20.60 9.51
N ALA A 409 -4.49 -20.56 10.86
CA ALA A 409 -3.79 -21.52 11.71
C ALA A 409 -4.19 -22.98 11.46
N GLU A 410 -5.48 -23.24 11.24
CA GLU A 410 -6.00 -24.59 11.00
C GLU A 410 -5.45 -25.17 9.70
N LYS A 411 -5.53 -24.42 8.59
CA LYS A 411 -4.98 -24.84 7.29
C LYS A 411 -3.47 -25.04 7.34
N ALA A 412 -2.76 -24.20 8.10
CA ALA A 412 -1.32 -24.34 8.29
C ALA A 412 -0.99 -25.62 9.10
N ARG A 413 -1.73 -25.92 10.17
CA ARG A 413 -1.54 -27.12 10.99
C ARG A 413 -1.82 -28.40 10.20
N GLN A 414 -2.75 -28.35 9.28
CA GLN A 414 -3.04 -29.44 8.35
C GLN A 414 -2.00 -29.60 7.24
N GLY A 415 -1.02 -28.68 7.12
CA GLY A 415 0.07 -28.74 6.13
C GLY A 415 -0.32 -28.26 4.73
N PHE A 416 -1.47 -27.60 4.55
CA PHE A 416 -1.93 -27.12 3.24
C PHE A 416 -1.33 -25.78 2.84
N LEU A 417 -0.89 -24.98 3.82
CA LEU A 417 -0.14 -23.74 3.59
C LEU A 417 0.95 -23.57 4.65
N ALA A 418 1.98 -22.74 4.33
CA ALA A 418 2.90 -22.28 5.35
C ALA A 418 2.69 -20.78 5.59
N LEU A 419 2.57 -20.41 6.88
CA LEU A 419 2.47 -19.02 7.32
C LEU A 419 3.84 -18.33 7.28
N PRO A 420 3.90 -16.99 7.13
CA PRO A 420 5.15 -16.26 7.25
C PRO A 420 5.75 -16.39 8.65
N VAL A 421 7.07 -16.46 8.72
CA VAL A 421 7.83 -16.57 9.97
C VAL A 421 8.53 -15.25 10.26
N VAL A 422 8.27 -14.70 11.44
CA VAL A 422 9.03 -13.58 11.99
C VAL A 422 9.82 -14.07 13.18
N LEU A 423 11.16 -13.92 13.12
CA LEU A 423 12.04 -14.35 14.19
C LEU A 423 11.78 -13.55 15.48
N PRO A 424 11.95 -14.15 16.68
CA PRO A 424 11.55 -13.52 17.95
C PRO A 424 12.24 -12.18 18.25
N HIS A 425 13.43 -11.97 17.71
CA HIS A 425 14.20 -10.75 17.85
C HIS A 425 13.88 -9.67 16.78
N ASN A 426 12.96 -9.97 15.86
CA ASN A 426 12.48 -9.07 14.83
C ASN A 426 11.05 -8.61 15.13
N ARG A 427 10.74 -7.37 14.74
CA ARG A 427 9.37 -6.86 14.59
C ARG A 427 9.21 -6.40 13.15
N SER A 428 8.49 -7.18 12.34
CA SER A 428 8.23 -6.87 10.94
C SER A 428 7.33 -5.66 10.78
N THR A 429 7.52 -4.84 9.74
CA THR A 429 6.54 -3.82 9.32
C THR A 429 5.39 -4.41 8.50
N TRP A 430 5.49 -5.68 8.11
CA TRP A 430 4.50 -6.35 7.28
C TRP A 430 4.22 -5.58 5.99
N ALA A 431 5.28 -5.31 5.22
CA ALA A 431 5.12 -4.74 3.89
C ALA A 431 4.26 -5.64 3.00
N GLN A 432 4.42 -6.95 3.15
CA GLN A 432 3.58 -8.00 2.59
C GLN A 432 3.26 -9.05 3.66
N TYR A 433 2.07 -9.66 3.57
CA TYR A 433 1.74 -10.90 4.29
C TYR A 433 1.77 -12.03 3.27
N THR A 434 2.86 -12.76 3.25
CA THR A 434 3.16 -13.76 2.21
C THR A 434 3.11 -15.16 2.78
N VAL A 435 2.16 -15.95 2.29
CA VAL A 435 2.02 -17.39 2.59
C VAL A 435 2.65 -18.24 1.48
N ARG A 436 2.91 -19.51 1.75
CA ARG A 436 3.27 -20.50 0.71
C ARG A 436 2.11 -21.44 0.49
N VAL A 437 1.78 -21.69 -0.76
CA VAL A 437 0.73 -22.63 -1.17
C VAL A 437 1.21 -23.50 -2.33
N LYS A 438 0.72 -24.73 -2.41
CA LYS A 438 0.90 -25.55 -3.61
C LYS A 438 -0.12 -25.17 -4.68
N ASN A 439 0.15 -25.55 -5.93
CA ASN A 439 -0.71 -25.18 -7.06
C ASN A 439 -1.03 -23.66 -7.11
N ARG A 440 -0.03 -22.83 -6.70
CA ARG A 440 -0.20 -21.37 -6.57
C ARG A 440 -0.91 -20.72 -7.77
N PRO A 441 -0.63 -21.07 -9.05
CA PRO A 441 -1.34 -20.44 -10.17
C PRO A 441 -2.86 -20.66 -10.11
N LEU A 442 -3.31 -21.86 -9.75
CA LEU A 442 -4.73 -22.17 -9.64
C LEU A 442 -5.35 -21.49 -8.41
N VAL A 443 -4.66 -21.52 -7.25
CA VAL A 443 -5.12 -20.81 -6.05
C VAL A 443 -5.25 -19.31 -6.34
N GLN A 444 -4.30 -18.70 -7.02
CA GLN A 444 -4.33 -17.29 -7.41
C GLN A 444 -5.49 -16.97 -8.35
N GLN A 445 -5.76 -17.84 -9.32
CA GLN A 445 -6.91 -17.70 -10.21
C GLN A 445 -8.23 -17.74 -9.43
N LEU A 446 -8.43 -18.74 -8.56
CA LEU A 446 -9.64 -18.87 -7.75
C LEU A 446 -9.85 -17.68 -6.81
N MET A 447 -8.79 -17.17 -6.20
CA MET A 447 -8.84 -15.93 -5.40
C MET A 447 -9.30 -14.73 -6.24
N THR A 448 -8.78 -14.60 -7.46
CA THR A 448 -9.19 -13.54 -8.39
C THR A 448 -10.66 -13.65 -8.78
N GLU A 449 -11.14 -14.86 -9.06
CA GLU A 449 -12.56 -15.14 -9.35
C GLU A 449 -13.47 -14.81 -8.16
N ALA A 450 -12.98 -14.99 -6.92
CA ALA A 450 -13.66 -14.58 -5.69
C ALA A 450 -13.57 -13.06 -5.40
N GLY A 451 -12.95 -12.28 -6.29
CA GLY A 451 -12.76 -10.83 -6.12
C GLY A 451 -11.71 -10.46 -5.07
N ILE A 452 -10.80 -11.37 -4.73
CA ILE A 452 -9.71 -11.14 -3.78
C ILE A 452 -8.39 -10.93 -4.56
N PRO A 453 -7.83 -9.71 -4.59
CA PRO A 453 -6.55 -9.47 -5.25
C PRO A 453 -5.41 -10.12 -4.47
N THR A 454 -4.50 -10.75 -5.19
CA THR A 454 -3.26 -11.33 -4.64
C THR A 454 -2.07 -10.95 -5.50
N ALA A 455 -0.86 -11.06 -4.96
CA ALA A 455 0.36 -10.77 -5.70
C ALA A 455 1.44 -11.84 -5.44
N VAL A 456 2.42 -11.91 -6.32
CA VAL A 456 3.56 -12.82 -6.19
C VAL A 456 4.85 -12.00 -6.11
N HIS A 457 5.48 -12.00 -4.97
CA HIS A 457 6.74 -11.33 -4.70
C HIS A 457 7.82 -12.37 -4.29
N TYR A 458 8.58 -13.02 -5.22
CA TYR A 458 8.62 -12.77 -6.66
C TYR A 458 8.46 -14.07 -7.44
N PRO A 459 7.98 -14.06 -8.70
CA PRO A 459 7.65 -15.29 -9.44
C PRO A 459 8.86 -15.99 -10.06
N THR A 460 10.05 -15.36 -10.07
CA THR A 460 11.26 -15.87 -10.73
C THR A 460 12.48 -15.36 -9.98
N SER A 461 13.40 -16.27 -9.66
CA SER A 461 14.71 -15.92 -9.07
C SER A 461 15.53 -15.05 -10.03
N LEU A 462 16.28 -14.07 -9.51
CA LEU A 462 16.98 -13.06 -10.32
C LEU A 462 17.96 -13.67 -11.33
N TYR A 463 18.69 -14.71 -10.95
CA TYR A 463 19.66 -15.37 -11.86
C TYR A 463 18.99 -16.14 -13.02
N ARG A 464 17.66 -16.28 -13.00
CA ARG A 464 16.86 -16.83 -14.11
C ARG A 464 16.21 -15.74 -14.96
N GLN A 465 16.33 -14.48 -14.61
CA GLN A 465 15.86 -13.38 -15.42
C GLN A 465 16.77 -13.21 -16.65
N PRO A 466 16.24 -13.06 -17.87
CA PRO A 466 17.06 -12.97 -19.08
C PRO A 466 18.18 -11.93 -19.04
N ALA A 467 17.94 -10.79 -18.37
CA ALA A 467 18.92 -9.70 -18.24
C ALA A 467 20.07 -10.01 -17.26
N LEU A 468 19.90 -10.99 -16.37
CA LEU A 468 20.84 -11.33 -15.30
C LEU A 468 21.17 -12.84 -15.30
N GLU A 469 20.92 -13.53 -16.41
CA GLU A 469 21.02 -14.99 -16.49
C GLU A 469 22.43 -15.50 -16.14
N GLN A 470 22.47 -16.40 -15.17
CA GLN A 470 23.69 -17.11 -14.75
C GLN A 470 23.36 -18.61 -14.69
N SER A 471 23.58 -19.30 -15.80
CA SER A 471 23.20 -20.71 -15.99
C SER A 471 23.87 -21.70 -15.03
N THR A 472 24.96 -21.31 -14.37
CA THR A 472 25.70 -22.15 -13.41
C THR A 472 25.23 -21.99 -11.97
N VAL A 473 24.37 -21.00 -11.70
CA VAL A 473 23.84 -20.73 -10.36
C VAL A 473 22.60 -21.59 -10.10
N ALA A 474 22.53 -22.17 -8.91
CA ALA A 474 21.37 -22.92 -8.42
C ALA A 474 21.09 -22.55 -6.95
N CYS A 475 19.93 -21.94 -6.73
CA CYS A 475 19.45 -21.55 -5.41
C CYS A 475 18.07 -22.21 -5.17
N GLU A 476 18.09 -23.39 -4.57
CA GLU A 476 16.93 -24.27 -4.46
C GLU A 476 15.79 -23.62 -3.64
N GLN A 477 16.12 -22.98 -2.53
CA GLN A 477 15.10 -22.36 -1.66
C GLN A 477 14.46 -21.15 -2.34
N SER A 478 15.23 -20.36 -3.05
CA SER A 478 14.75 -19.23 -3.84
C SER A 478 13.81 -19.67 -4.97
N ASP A 479 14.16 -20.72 -5.72
CA ASP A 479 13.32 -21.27 -6.77
C ASP A 479 12.04 -21.90 -6.22
N ARG A 480 12.14 -22.58 -5.08
CA ARG A 480 10.99 -23.13 -4.38
C ARG A 480 10.06 -22.00 -3.91
N ALA A 481 10.61 -20.94 -3.29
CA ALA A 481 9.84 -19.77 -2.90
C ALA A 481 9.13 -19.13 -4.09
N ALA A 482 9.83 -18.91 -5.22
CA ALA A 482 9.26 -18.33 -6.43
C ALA A 482 8.04 -19.10 -6.97
N ASN A 483 7.99 -20.42 -6.75
CA ASN A 483 6.86 -21.25 -7.17
C ASN A 483 5.70 -21.29 -6.19
N GLU A 484 5.95 -21.05 -4.88
CA GLU A 484 4.98 -21.31 -3.82
C GLU A 484 4.42 -20.07 -3.15
N VAL A 485 5.12 -18.91 -3.19
CA VAL A 485 4.68 -17.70 -2.45
C VAL A 485 3.46 -17.05 -3.06
N LEU A 486 2.57 -16.58 -2.19
CA LEU A 486 1.39 -15.80 -2.52
C LEU A 486 1.18 -14.73 -1.43
N SER A 487 1.21 -13.46 -1.83
CA SER A 487 0.96 -12.34 -0.92
C SER A 487 -0.52 -12.01 -0.88
N LEU A 488 -1.07 -11.94 0.32
CA LEU A 488 -2.45 -11.54 0.60
C LEU A 488 -2.55 -10.02 0.75
N PRO A 489 -3.75 -9.42 0.61
CA PRO A 489 -3.97 -8.02 0.92
C PRO A 489 -3.42 -7.67 2.31
N MET A 490 -2.56 -6.63 2.38
CA MET A 490 -1.96 -6.20 3.64
C MET A 490 -1.84 -4.68 3.67
N HIS A 491 -2.68 -4.05 4.46
CA HIS A 491 -2.66 -2.61 4.71
C HIS A 491 -3.26 -2.26 6.07
N PRO A 492 -3.01 -1.05 6.63
CA PRO A 492 -3.45 -0.67 7.99
C PRO A 492 -4.97 -0.63 8.19
N TYR A 493 -5.74 -0.57 7.11
CA TYR A 493 -7.19 -0.32 7.08
C TYR A 493 -8.02 -1.58 6.81
N LEU A 494 -7.41 -2.76 6.89
CA LEU A 494 -8.13 -4.03 6.79
C LEU A 494 -9.09 -4.20 7.97
N THR A 495 -10.38 -4.36 7.68
CA THR A 495 -11.37 -4.68 8.72
C THR A 495 -11.37 -6.18 9.02
N ASP A 496 -11.94 -6.53 10.15
CA ASP A 496 -12.05 -7.91 10.59
C ASP A 496 -12.87 -8.77 9.62
N GLU A 497 -13.95 -8.22 9.08
CA GLU A 497 -14.83 -8.90 8.13
C GLU A 497 -14.11 -9.14 6.79
N VAL A 498 -13.34 -8.15 6.31
CA VAL A 498 -12.57 -8.30 5.07
C VAL A 498 -11.48 -9.36 5.22
N GLN A 499 -10.77 -9.38 6.35
CA GLN A 499 -9.77 -10.41 6.60
C GLN A 499 -10.38 -11.82 6.74
N GLN A 500 -11.54 -11.92 7.38
CA GLN A 500 -12.30 -13.18 7.48
C GLN A 500 -12.62 -13.70 6.07
N ARG A 501 -13.22 -12.86 5.22
CA ARG A 501 -13.54 -13.20 3.82
C ARG A 501 -12.30 -13.64 3.03
N ILE A 502 -11.18 -12.90 3.12
CA ILE A 502 -9.92 -13.26 2.44
C ILE A 502 -9.46 -14.65 2.87
N SER A 503 -9.51 -14.94 4.18
CA SER A 503 -9.03 -16.21 4.73
C SER A 503 -9.95 -17.40 4.36
N GLU A 504 -11.25 -17.19 4.33
CA GLU A 504 -12.24 -18.17 3.87
C GLU A 504 -12.03 -18.48 2.38
N CYS A 505 -11.99 -17.45 1.52
CA CYS A 505 -11.75 -17.62 0.09
C CYS A 505 -10.40 -18.34 -0.19
N LEU A 506 -9.35 -18.01 0.56
CA LEU A 506 -8.06 -18.70 0.42
C LEU A 506 -8.17 -20.18 0.81
N SER A 507 -8.86 -20.49 1.90
CA SER A 507 -9.06 -21.87 2.36
C SER A 507 -9.86 -22.68 1.33
N GLU A 508 -10.93 -22.12 0.78
CA GLU A 508 -11.73 -22.72 -0.29
C GLU A 508 -10.92 -22.92 -1.58
N ALA A 509 -10.13 -21.92 -1.97
CA ALA A 509 -9.27 -21.99 -3.14
C ALA A 509 -8.19 -23.09 -3.01
N ILE A 510 -7.60 -23.24 -1.83
CA ILE A 510 -6.65 -24.32 -1.54
C ILE A 510 -7.33 -25.70 -1.64
N ASP A 511 -8.51 -25.88 -1.05
CA ASP A 511 -9.27 -27.14 -1.13
C ASP A 511 -9.65 -27.48 -2.58
N ALA A 512 -10.15 -26.51 -3.33
CA ALA A 512 -10.53 -26.67 -4.72
C ALA A 512 -9.31 -26.92 -5.66
N SER A 513 -8.11 -26.52 -5.25
CA SER A 513 -6.89 -26.73 -6.03
C SER A 513 -6.41 -28.19 -6.07
N GLY A 514 -6.98 -29.08 -5.24
CA GLY A 514 -6.56 -30.47 -5.12
C GLY A 514 -5.13 -30.62 -4.56
N ALA A 515 -4.59 -29.60 -3.92
CA ALA A 515 -3.25 -29.69 -3.31
C ALA A 515 -3.25 -30.68 -2.14
N GLU A 516 -2.23 -31.52 -2.06
CA GLU A 516 -2.01 -32.38 -0.92
C GLU A 516 -1.24 -31.65 0.20
N PRO A 517 -1.44 -32.02 1.48
CA PRO A 517 -0.64 -31.50 2.58
C PRO A 517 0.85 -31.79 2.35
N SER A 518 1.67 -30.76 2.37
CA SER A 518 3.11 -30.90 2.06
C SER A 518 4.01 -29.95 2.83
N PHE A 519 3.42 -29.04 3.63
CA PHE A 519 4.17 -28.19 4.51
C PHE A 519 4.19 -28.85 5.90
N GLU A 520 5.38 -29.05 6.45
CA GLU A 520 5.52 -29.54 7.82
C GLU A 520 4.87 -28.53 8.76
N ALA A 521 4.02 -29.03 9.67
CA ALA A 521 3.51 -28.22 10.75
C ALA A 521 4.71 -27.74 11.56
N MET A 522 5.01 -26.45 11.48
CA MET A 522 6.07 -25.89 12.31
C MET A 522 5.61 -25.93 13.76
N GLU A 523 6.07 -26.91 14.51
CA GLU A 523 6.24 -26.71 15.94
C GLU A 523 7.24 -25.57 16.08
N ARG A 524 6.76 -24.42 16.55
CA ARG A 524 7.62 -23.29 16.89
C ARG A 524 8.56 -23.76 17.99
N GLY A 525 9.72 -24.26 17.59
CA GLY A 525 10.83 -24.46 18.49
C GLY A 525 11.29 -23.09 19.00
N ILE A 526 10.54 -22.54 19.95
CA ILE A 526 11.01 -21.47 20.81
C ILE A 526 11.81 -22.20 21.90
N SER A 527 13.08 -22.43 21.64
CA SER A 527 14.05 -22.78 22.65
C SER A 527 14.97 -21.59 22.91
#